data_d97e025e6f431a518a9bc0f5682e9c19
#
_entry.id   d97e025e6f431a518a9bc0f5682e9c19
#
_cell.length_a   1.000
_cell.length_b   1.000
_cell.length_c   1.000
_cell.angle_alpha   90.00
_cell.angle_beta   90.00
_cell.angle_gamma   90.00
#
_symmetry.space_group_name_H-M   'P 1'
#
loop_
_entity.id
_entity.type
_entity.pdbx_description
1 polymer ?
#
loop_
_entity_poly.entity_id
_entity_poly.type
_entity_poly.pdbx_seq_one_letter_code
_entity_poly.pdbx_strand_id
1 'polypeptide(L)'
;MGIDMYFLSLLNGSNSVFMDALMVTLTDGLTWIALYIALAILVIKNNKTVAQILLIFACVFACVLFSGIFNDLIVKPYFERPRPINDFEVQEMVNMSSGYLASGYSFFSSHSANTFAIAVFFSLLTRSRMISISLISWAVVNAYTRLYLGVHWFSDVAIGMLWGILIGIVSYIVYNRLYYRISPHAKYISSHYTSTGYCH
;
A
#
# COMPACT_ATOMS: atom_id res chain seq x y z
N MET A 1 -25.90 14.80 -4.09
CA MET A 1 -24.57 14.82 -3.48
C MET A 1 -23.83 13.55 -3.91
N GLY A 2 -22.68 13.65 -4.58
CA GLY A 2 -21.96 12.46 -5.05
C GLY A 2 -21.34 11.69 -3.88
N ILE A 3 -20.98 10.40 -4.10
CA ILE A 3 -20.36 9.55 -3.09
C ILE A 3 -19.11 10.21 -2.48
N ASP A 4 -18.28 10.83 -3.30
CA ASP A 4 -17.05 11.50 -2.85
C ASP A 4 -17.34 12.64 -1.86
N MET A 5 -18.35 13.47 -2.14
CA MET A 5 -18.78 14.55 -1.26
C MET A 5 -19.35 14.04 0.07
N TYR A 6 -20.12 12.95 0.02
CA TYR A 6 -20.66 12.32 1.23
C TYR A 6 -19.52 11.86 2.16
N PHE A 7 -18.55 11.11 1.63
CA PHE A 7 -17.43 10.64 2.44
C PHE A 7 -16.47 11.77 2.86
N LEU A 8 -16.30 12.81 2.05
CA LEU A 8 -15.53 13.99 2.44
C LEU A 8 -16.14 14.63 3.68
N SER A 9 -17.46 14.92 3.65
CA SER A 9 -18.15 15.54 4.78
C SER A 9 -18.16 14.70 6.07
N LEU A 10 -18.06 13.36 5.94
CA LEU A 10 -18.07 12.43 7.07
C LEU A 10 -16.69 12.21 7.68
N LEU A 11 -15.64 12.18 6.86
CA LEU A 11 -14.32 11.66 7.24
C LEU A 11 -13.23 12.72 7.29
N ASN A 12 -13.48 13.92 6.75
CA ASN A 12 -12.47 14.97 6.69
C ASN A 12 -12.38 15.75 8.00
N GLY A 13 -11.17 15.74 8.57
CA GLY A 13 -10.80 16.54 9.71
C GLY A 13 -11.54 16.24 11.01
N SER A 14 -11.10 16.88 12.04
CA SER A 14 -11.79 16.98 13.33
C SER A 14 -11.41 18.34 13.96
N ASN A 15 -12.11 18.73 15.01
CA ASN A 15 -11.73 19.94 15.76
C ASN A 15 -10.70 19.64 16.86
N SER A 16 -9.93 18.56 16.71
CA SER A 16 -8.95 18.10 17.68
C SER A 16 -7.53 18.25 17.16
N VAL A 17 -6.77 19.16 17.74
CA VAL A 17 -5.33 19.37 17.44
C VAL A 17 -4.53 18.07 17.59
N PHE A 18 -4.88 17.22 18.57
CA PHE A 18 -4.22 15.94 18.76
C PHE A 18 -4.48 14.99 17.57
N MET A 19 -5.73 14.90 17.11
CA MET A 19 -6.07 14.02 15.96
C MET A 19 -5.41 14.53 14.67
N ASP A 20 -5.37 15.84 14.46
CA ASP A 20 -4.70 16.45 13.31
C ASP A 20 -3.20 16.11 13.29
N ALA A 21 -2.50 16.30 14.41
CA ALA A 21 -1.09 15.96 14.55
C ALA A 21 -0.84 14.45 14.37
N LEU A 22 -1.73 13.59 14.91
CA LEU A 22 -1.65 12.15 14.75
C LEU A 22 -1.79 11.74 13.29
N MET A 23 -2.76 12.28 12.55
CA MET A 23 -3.00 11.93 11.15
C MET A 23 -1.87 12.43 10.23
N VAL A 24 -1.32 13.61 10.51
CA VAL A 24 -0.12 14.11 9.81
C VAL A 24 1.08 13.21 10.07
N THR A 25 1.29 12.77 11.31
CA THR A 25 2.38 11.85 11.66
C THR A 25 2.20 10.49 10.99
N LEU A 26 0.99 9.91 11.03
CA LEU A 26 0.71 8.59 10.45
C LEU A 26 0.79 8.57 8.91
N THR A 27 0.56 9.72 8.25
CA THR A 27 0.71 9.80 6.79
C THR A 27 2.15 9.96 6.33
N ASP A 28 3.07 10.35 7.22
CA ASP A 28 4.48 10.51 6.89
C ASP A 28 5.17 9.13 6.77
N GLY A 29 5.84 8.91 5.62
CA GLY A 29 6.60 7.68 5.38
C GLY A 29 7.72 7.43 6.37
N LEU A 30 8.32 8.49 6.94
CA LEU A 30 9.40 8.37 7.92
C LEU A 30 8.91 7.73 9.24
N THR A 31 7.66 7.93 9.61
CA THR A 31 7.04 7.29 10.79
C THR A 31 7.12 5.77 10.72
N TRP A 32 7.13 5.20 9.51
CA TRP A 32 7.09 3.75 9.29
C TRP A 32 8.46 3.12 9.03
N ILE A 33 9.56 3.86 9.22
CA ILE A 33 10.92 3.33 9.07
C ILE A 33 11.13 2.05 9.91
N ALA A 34 10.66 2.04 11.15
CA ALA A 34 10.77 0.85 12.01
C ALA A 34 10.05 -0.38 11.41
N LEU A 35 8.88 -0.18 10.79
CA LEU A 35 8.16 -1.24 10.08
C LEU A 35 8.95 -1.74 8.88
N TYR A 36 9.51 -0.83 8.07
CA TYR A 36 10.30 -1.22 6.89
C TYR A 36 11.58 -1.97 7.28
N ILE A 37 12.26 -1.55 8.36
CA ILE A 37 13.41 -2.27 8.91
C ILE A 37 12.99 -3.66 9.41
N ALA A 38 11.86 -3.77 10.12
CA ALA A 38 11.36 -5.06 10.59
C ALA A 38 11.04 -6.02 9.43
N LEU A 39 10.43 -5.52 8.34
CA LEU A 39 10.19 -6.31 7.12
C LEU A 39 11.50 -6.72 6.44
N ALA A 40 12.49 -5.84 6.38
CA ALA A 40 13.81 -6.16 5.82
C ALA A 40 14.53 -7.25 6.66
N ILE A 41 14.51 -7.13 7.98
CA ILE A 41 15.07 -8.16 8.88
C ILE A 41 14.34 -9.49 8.71
N LEU A 42 13.00 -9.47 8.60
CA LEU A 42 12.20 -10.66 8.36
C LEU A 42 12.61 -11.35 7.05
N VAL A 43 12.82 -10.59 5.97
CA VAL A 43 13.30 -11.11 4.68
C VAL A 43 14.68 -11.74 4.83
N ILE A 44 15.63 -11.03 5.45
CA ILE A 44 17.01 -11.50 5.60
C ILE A 44 17.08 -12.77 6.45
N LYS A 45 16.34 -12.83 7.57
CA LYS A 45 16.37 -13.99 8.48
C LYS A 45 15.71 -15.26 7.92
N ASN A 46 14.71 -15.09 7.06
CA ASN A 46 13.94 -16.24 6.54
C ASN A 46 14.42 -16.75 5.18
N ASN A 47 15.44 -16.15 4.58
CA ASN A 47 15.98 -16.57 3.29
C ASN A 47 17.46 -16.94 3.41
N LYS A 48 17.83 -18.08 2.77
CA LYS A 48 19.16 -18.68 2.90
C LYS A 48 20.19 -18.14 1.89
N THR A 49 19.73 -17.59 0.78
CA THR A 49 20.60 -17.13 -0.30
C THR A 49 20.42 -15.65 -0.62
N VAL A 50 21.48 -15.00 -0.98
CA VAL A 50 21.45 -13.59 -1.41
C VAL A 50 20.51 -13.40 -2.60
N ALA A 51 20.47 -14.36 -3.52
CA ALA A 51 19.58 -14.29 -4.69
C ALA A 51 18.11 -14.23 -4.30
N GLN A 52 17.66 -15.00 -3.28
CA GLN A 52 16.29 -14.95 -2.77
C GLN A 52 15.97 -13.60 -2.14
N ILE A 53 16.90 -13.07 -1.35
CA ILE A 53 16.75 -11.76 -0.69
C ILE A 53 16.62 -10.65 -1.74
N LEU A 54 17.53 -10.63 -2.72
CA LEU A 54 17.51 -9.64 -3.81
C LEU A 54 16.23 -9.74 -4.65
N LEU A 55 15.74 -10.95 -4.90
CA LEU A 55 14.48 -11.14 -5.63
C LEU A 55 13.29 -10.53 -4.88
N ILE A 56 13.22 -10.70 -3.55
CA ILE A 56 12.13 -10.11 -2.74
C ILE A 56 12.22 -8.58 -2.79
N PHE A 57 13.41 -8.00 -2.59
CA PHE A 57 13.58 -6.55 -2.67
C PHE A 57 13.27 -6.00 -4.06
N ALA A 58 13.62 -6.71 -5.14
CA ALA A 58 13.24 -6.34 -6.50
C ALA A 58 11.72 -6.35 -6.70
N CYS A 59 11.01 -7.33 -6.14
CA CYS A 59 9.54 -7.38 -6.19
C CYS A 59 8.89 -6.26 -5.36
N VAL A 60 9.44 -5.93 -4.18
CA VAL A 60 8.97 -4.78 -3.38
C VAL A 60 9.21 -3.47 -4.12
N PHE A 61 10.37 -3.30 -4.74
CA PHE A 61 10.66 -2.14 -5.59
C PHE A 61 9.68 -2.03 -6.76
N ALA A 62 9.38 -3.15 -7.43
CA ALA A 62 8.38 -3.21 -8.49
C ALA A 62 6.97 -2.82 -7.97
N CYS A 63 6.59 -3.24 -6.75
CA CYS A 63 5.34 -2.78 -6.14
C CYS A 63 5.28 -1.25 -6.07
N VAL A 64 6.30 -0.61 -5.52
CA VAL A 64 6.34 0.87 -5.38
C VAL A 64 6.39 1.56 -6.74
N LEU A 65 7.17 1.01 -7.69
CA LEU A 65 7.29 1.56 -9.04
C LEU A 65 5.94 1.57 -9.77
N PHE A 66 5.23 0.44 -9.78
CA PHE A 66 3.98 0.31 -10.53
C PHE A 66 2.75 0.81 -9.79
N SER A 67 2.77 0.86 -8.46
CA SER A 67 1.64 1.39 -7.69
C SER A 67 1.72 2.90 -7.43
N GLY A 68 2.92 3.46 -7.28
CA GLY A 68 3.13 4.85 -6.95
C GLY A 68 3.71 5.68 -8.09
N ILE A 69 4.94 5.38 -8.51
CA ILE A 69 5.68 6.20 -9.49
C ILE A 69 4.94 6.25 -10.84
N PHE A 70 4.45 5.10 -11.33
CA PHE A 70 3.63 5.05 -12.54
C PHE A 70 2.38 5.93 -12.44
N ASN A 71 1.70 5.91 -11.29
CA ASN A 71 0.54 6.75 -11.05
C ASN A 71 0.90 8.24 -11.08
N ASP A 72 1.97 8.64 -10.39
CA ASP A 72 2.36 10.04 -10.27
C ASP A 72 2.83 10.64 -11.61
N LEU A 73 3.50 9.83 -12.44
CA LEU A 73 4.07 10.29 -13.72
C LEU A 73 3.10 10.20 -14.90
N ILE A 74 2.15 9.27 -14.89
CA ILE A 74 1.30 8.98 -16.06
C ILE A 74 -0.17 9.20 -15.76
N VAL A 75 -0.70 8.55 -14.71
CA VAL A 75 -2.15 8.55 -14.46
C VAL A 75 -2.61 9.92 -13.97
N LYS A 76 -1.94 10.50 -12.98
CA LYS A 76 -2.33 11.82 -12.44
C LYS A 76 -2.29 12.94 -13.47
N PRO A 77 -1.24 13.08 -14.32
CA PRO A 77 -1.23 14.09 -15.38
C PRO A 77 -2.29 13.86 -16.46
N TYR A 78 -2.71 12.59 -16.67
CA TYR A 78 -3.77 12.29 -17.65
C TYR A 78 -5.16 12.68 -17.17
N PHE A 79 -5.49 12.46 -15.88
CA PHE A 79 -6.80 12.74 -15.31
C PHE A 79 -6.96 14.18 -14.82
N GLU A 80 -5.87 14.84 -14.45
CA GLU A 80 -5.79 16.23 -13.95
C GLU A 80 -6.82 16.55 -12.87
N ARG A 81 -7.26 15.53 -12.10
CA ARG A 81 -8.30 15.70 -11.09
C ARG A 81 -7.82 16.58 -9.93
N PRO A 82 -8.52 17.67 -9.59
CA PRO A 82 -8.14 18.50 -8.44
C PRO A 82 -8.31 17.73 -7.13
N ARG A 83 -7.50 18.06 -6.14
CA ARG A 83 -7.68 17.56 -4.77
C ARG A 83 -8.82 18.30 -4.07
N PRO A 84 -9.52 17.66 -3.09
CA PRO A 84 -10.55 18.37 -2.32
C PRO A 84 -10.09 19.74 -1.79
N ILE A 85 -8.88 19.83 -1.23
CA ILE A 85 -8.29 21.07 -0.71
C ILE A 85 -7.99 22.13 -1.76
N ASN A 86 -7.91 21.76 -3.04
CA ASN A 86 -7.58 22.65 -4.17
C ASN A 86 -8.75 22.79 -5.17
N ASP A 87 -9.90 22.19 -4.88
CA ASP A 87 -11.09 22.25 -5.73
C ASP A 87 -11.93 23.46 -5.34
N PHE A 88 -12.10 24.41 -6.27
CA PHE A 88 -12.78 25.69 -6.03
C PHE A 88 -14.23 25.55 -5.56
N GLU A 89 -14.90 24.44 -5.91
CA GLU A 89 -16.30 24.23 -5.52
C GLU A 89 -16.44 23.72 -4.08
N VAL A 90 -15.41 23.08 -3.53
CA VAL A 90 -15.51 22.36 -2.25
C VAL A 90 -14.45 22.75 -1.22
N GLN A 91 -13.39 23.46 -1.61
CA GLN A 91 -12.28 23.79 -0.70
C GLN A 91 -12.71 24.49 0.59
N GLU A 92 -13.77 25.30 0.53
CA GLU A 92 -14.32 25.97 1.72
C GLU A 92 -14.98 25.03 2.72
N MET A 93 -15.38 23.83 2.25
CA MET A 93 -15.98 22.80 3.09
C MET A 93 -14.92 21.87 3.68
N VAL A 94 -13.68 21.92 3.17
CA VAL A 94 -12.58 21.03 3.63
C VAL A 94 -12.00 21.58 4.92
N ASN A 95 -11.99 20.76 5.96
CA ASN A 95 -11.32 21.11 7.20
C ASN A 95 -9.80 21.03 7.02
N MET A 96 -9.14 22.17 7.02
CA MET A 96 -7.69 22.33 6.85
C MET A 96 -6.97 22.60 8.17
N SER A 97 -7.57 22.30 9.31
CA SER A 97 -7.01 22.57 10.65
C SER A 97 -5.64 21.92 10.89
N SER A 98 -5.35 20.81 10.19
CA SER A 98 -4.06 20.14 10.26
C SER A 98 -2.89 20.94 9.64
N GLY A 99 -3.16 21.92 8.79
CA GLY A 99 -2.16 22.64 8.01
C GLY A 99 -1.41 21.80 6.98
N TYR A 100 -1.83 20.55 6.75
CA TYR A 100 -1.19 19.66 5.79
C TYR A 100 -1.58 20.02 4.36
N LEU A 101 -0.58 20.34 3.53
CA LEU A 101 -0.76 20.71 2.14
C LEU A 101 -0.24 19.59 1.22
N ALA A 102 -0.95 19.33 0.13
CA ALA A 102 -0.52 18.40 -0.90
C ALA A 102 -0.65 19.06 -2.27
N SER A 103 0.42 19.02 -3.04
CA SER A 103 0.50 19.55 -4.40
C SER A 103 0.10 18.51 -5.46
N GLY A 104 -0.12 18.98 -6.69
CA GLY A 104 -0.44 18.13 -7.85
C GLY A 104 -1.84 17.52 -7.81
N TYR A 105 -2.09 16.62 -8.76
CA TYR A 105 -3.40 15.99 -8.97
C TYR A 105 -3.72 14.90 -7.95
N SER A 106 -5.03 14.57 -7.82
CA SER A 106 -5.51 13.63 -6.80
C SER A 106 -5.61 12.18 -7.27
N PHE A 107 -6.01 11.93 -8.51
CA PHE A 107 -6.39 10.60 -8.97
C PHE A 107 -5.20 9.76 -9.45
N PHE A 108 -5.07 8.56 -8.94
CA PHE A 108 -5.60 7.98 -7.72
C PHE A 108 -4.59 8.17 -6.57
N SER A 109 -4.92 7.68 -5.34
CA SER A 109 -4.03 7.81 -4.19
C SER A 109 -2.83 6.88 -4.25
N SER A 110 -1.63 7.41 -4.55
CA SER A 110 -0.36 6.64 -4.55
C SER A 110 -0.01 6.11 -3.16
N HIS A 111 -0.38 6.82 -2.08
CA HIS A 111 -0.21 6.34 -0.70
C HIS A 111 -1.00 5.06 -0.46
N SER A 112 -2.29 5.05 -0.81
CA SER A 112 -3.14 3.86 -0.68
C SER A 112 -2.61 2.72 -1.55
N ALA A 113 -2.24 3.00 -2.80
CA ALA A 113 -1.72 1.99 -3.72
C ALA A 113 -0.43 1.35 -3.20
N ASN A 114 0.55 2.15 -2.76
CA ASN A 114 1.82 1.65 -2.26
C ASN A 114 1.66 0.82 -0.98
N THR A 115 0.88 1.32 0.00
CA THR A 115 0.72 0.61 1.28
C THR A 115 -0.03 -0.71 1.11
N PHE A 116 -1.09 -0.75 0.28
CA PHE A 116 -1.79 -1.99 -0.02
C PHE A 116 -0.97 -2.96 -0.86
N ALA A 117 -0.15 -2.50 -1.82
CA ALA A 117 0.74 -3.37 -2.60
C ALA A 117 1.76 -4.06 -1.69
N ILE A 118 2.42 -3.33 -0.81
CA ILE A 118 3.38 -3.86 0.16
C ILE A 118 2.67 -4.82 1.14
N ALA A 119 1.54 -4.42 1.71
CA ALA A 119 0.79 -5.22 2.66
C ALA A 119 0.35 -6.56 2.07
N VAL A 120 -0.22 -6.56 0.86
CA VAL A 120 -0.66 -7.78 0.18
C VAL A 120 0.51 -8.66 -0.22
N PHE A 121 1.58 -8.08 -0.79
CA PHE A 121 2.78 -8.83 -1.16
C PHE A 121 3.37 -9.58 0.04
N PHE A 122 3.61 -8.89 1.16
CA PHE A 122 4.16 -9.52 2.37
C PHE A 122 3.18 -10.47 3.06
N SER A 123 1.88 -10.22 3.00
CA SER A 123 0.86 -11.14 3.51
C SER A 123 0.90 -12.47 2.78
N LEU A 124 1.01 -12.45 1.45
CA LEU A 124 1.13 -13.64 0.62
C LEU A 124 2.48 -14.34 0.79
N LEU A 125 3.55 -13.56 0.96
CA LEU A 125 4.91 -14.07 1.16
C LEU A 125 5.06 -14.80 2.50
N THR A 126 4.58 -14.21 3.58
CA THR A 126 4.77 -14.74 4.94
C THR A 126 3.77 -15.82 5.31
N ARG A 127 2.57 -15.80 4.70
CA ARG A 127 1.43 -16.66 5.03
C ARG A 127 1.08 -16.69 6.52
N SER A 128 1.46 -15.66 7.25
CA SER A 128 1.18 -15.49 8.67
C SER A 128 -0.07 -14.63 8.84
N ARG A 129 -1.09 -15.18 9.49
CA ARG A 129 -2.34 -14.45 9.76
C ARG A 129 -2.11 -13.17 10.57
N MET A 130 -1.23 -13.24 11.57
CA MET A 130 -0.92 -12.09 12.43
C MET A 130 -0.24 -10.97 11.62
N ILE A 131 0.79 -11.30 10.83
CA ILE A 131 1.49 -10.33 9.98
C ILE A 131 0.52 -9.73 8.95
N SER A 132 -0.32 -10.55 8.32
CA SER A 132 -1.30 -10.07 7.34
C SER A 132 -2.28 -9.07 7.95
N ILE A 133 -2.86 -9.39 9.13
CA ILE A 133 -3.78 -8.47 9.81
C ILE A 133 -3.06 -7.16 10.15
N SER A 134 -1.85 -7.21 10.71
CA SER A 134 -1.08 -6.02 11.08
C SER A 134 -0.79 -5.13 9.85
N LEU A 135 -0.34 -5.72 8.74
CA LEU A 135 0.00 -4.98 7.53
C LEU A 135 -1.21 -4.41 6.81
N ILE A 136 -2.32 -5.16 6.75
CA ILE A 136 -3.56 -4.64 6.16
C ILE A 136 -4.14 -3.52 7.03
N SER A 137 -4.13 -3.66 8.36
CA SER A 137 -4.55 -2.59 9.28
C SER A 137 -3.70 -1.33 9.11
N TRP A 138 -2.37 -1.48 8.98
CA TRP A 138 -1.46 -0.39 8.68
C TRP A 138 -1.82 0.31 7.35
N ALA A 139 -2.10 -0.46 6.29
CA ALA A 139 -2.47 0.10 4.99
C ALA A 139 -3.82 0.84 5.06
N VAL A 140 -4.81 0.29 5.78
CA VAL A 140 -6.11 0.93 6.01
C VAL A 140 -5.96 2.26 6.77
N VAL A 141 -5.15 2.28 7.83
CA VAL A 141 -4.87 3.52 8.57
C VAL A 141 -4.24 4.57 7.67
N ASN A 142 -3.24 4.20 6.87
CA ASN A 142 -2.61 5.13 5.90
C ASN A 142 -3.61 5.63 4.85
N ALA A 143 -4.49 4.78 4.34
CA ALA A 143 -5.54 5.18 3.40
C ALA A 143 -6.52 6.16 4.05
N TYR A 144 -6.91 5.92 5.31
CA TYR A 144 -7.79 6.79 6.07
C TYR A 144 -7.19 8.18 6.28
N THR A 145 -5.89 8.30 6.56
CA THR A 145 -5.24 9.60 6.73
C THR A 145 -5.43 10.51 5.51
N ARG A 146 -5.54 9.94 4.30
CA ARG A 146 -5.70 10.73 3.07
C ARG A 146 -7.08 11.36 2.96
N LEU A 147 -8.11 10.67 3.46
CA LEU A 147 -9.48 11.19 3.56
C LEU A 147 -9.59 12.23 4.68
N TYR A 148 -9.03 11.90 5.85
CA TYR A 148 -9.02 12.79 7.00
C TYR A 148 -8.37 14.14 6.68
N LEU A 149 -7.25 14.14 5.99
CA LEU A 149 -6.50 15.35 5.61
C LEU A 149 -7.11 16.09 4.41
N GLY A 150 -8.19 15.60 3.81
CA GLY A 150 -8.87 16.23 2.68
C GLY A 150 -8.03 16.31 1.39
N VAL A 151 -6.97 15.51 1.27
CA VAL A 151 -6.04 15.56 0.14
C VAL A 151 -6.40 14.60 -0.99
N HIS A 152 -7.36 13.68 -0.76
CA HIS A 152 -7.89 12.74 -1.74
C HIS A 152 -9.39 12.55 -1.58
N TRP A 153 -10.07 12.33 -2.69
CA TRP A 153 -11.45 11.88 -2.72
C TRP A 153 -11.55 10.41 -2.29
N PHE A 154 -12.73 10.00 -1.82
CA PHE A 154 -12.96 8.60 -1.46
C PHE A 154 -12.69 7.64 -2.63
N SER A 155 -13.14 8.01 -3.83
CA SER A 155 -12.89 7.21 -5.06
C SER A 155 -11.40 7.08 -5.39
N ASP A 156 -10.59 8.13 -5.16
CA ASP A 156 -9.13 8.07 -5.35
C ASP A 156 -8.48 7.03 -4.43
N VAL A 157 -8.92 7.02 -3.18
CA VAL A 157 -8.43 6.08 -2.17
C VAL A 157 -8.88 4.66 -2.50
N ALA A 158 -10.15 4.45 -2.82
CA ALA A 158 -10.69 3.13 -3.14
C ALA A 158 -10.03 2.52 -4.39
N ILE A 159 -9.86 3.31 -5.46
CA ILE A 159 -9.18 2.84 -6.67
C ILE A 159 -7.69 2.59 -6.40
N GLY A 160 -7.04 3.46 -5.62
CA GLY A 160 -5.66 3.24 -5.19
C GLY A 160 -5.48 1.94 -4.40
N MET A 161 -6.40 1.63 -3.48
CA MET A 161 -6.42 0.35 -2.74
C MET A 161 -6.54 -0.85 -3.68
N LEU A 162 -7.51 -0.83 -4.60
CA LEU A 162 -7.73 -1.92 -5.56
C LEU A 162 -6.51 -2.12 -6.47
N TRP A 163 -5.93 -1.03 -6.96
CA TRP A 163 -4.71 -1.06 -7.76
C TRP A 163 -3.53 -1.64 -6.97
N GLY A 164 -3.34 -1.19 -5.73
CA GLY A 164 -2.30 -1.72 -4.84
C GLY A 164 -2.46 -3.21 -4.56
N ILE A 165 -3.67 -3.69 -4.29
CA ILE A 165 -3.98 -5.11 -4.11
C ILE A 165 -3.58 -5.89 -5.37
N LEU A 166 -3.97 -5.42 -6.55
CA LEU A 166 -3.65 -6.06 -7.83
C LEU A 166 -2.13 -6.16 -8.03
N ILE A 167 -1.40 -5.04 -7.86
CA ILE A 167 0.06 -5.02 -8.00
C ILE A 167 0.74 -5.94 -6.98
N GLY A 168 0.29 -5.96 -5.73
CA GLY A 168 0.82 -6.85 -4.69
C GLY A 168 0.66 -8.34 -5.05
N ILE A 169 -0.52 -8.72 -5.56
CA ILE A 169 -0.80 -10.10 -6.04
C ILE A 169 0.08 -10.45 -7.24
N VAL A 170 0.14 -9.58 -8.24
CA VAL A 170 0.95 -9.80 -9.46
C VAL A 170 2.43 -9.94 -9.10
N SER A 171 2.95 -9.05 -8.25
CA SER A 171 4.35 -9.12 -7.79
C SER A 171 4.64 -10.40 -7.03
N TYR A 172 3.72 -10.89 -6.20
CA TYR A 172 3.86 -12.19 -5.54
C TYR A 172 3.85 -13.36 -6.53
N ILE A 173 2.98 -13.34 -7.54
CA ILE A 173 2.96 -14.37 -8.59
C ILE A 173 4.30 -14.40 -9.35
N VAL A 174 4.82 -13.23 -9.73
CA VAL A 174 6.12 -13.10 -10.39
C VAL A 174 7.25 -13.62 -9.49
N TYR A 175 7.26 -13.17 -8.23
CA TYR A 175 8.19 -13.68 -7.22
C TYR A 175 8.19 -15.21 -7.16
N ASN A 176 7.02 -15.81 -7.01
CA ASN A 176 6.88 -17.25 -6.85
C ASN A 176 7.40 -18.03 -8.08
N ARG A 177 7.10 -17.53 -9.29
CA ARG A 177 7.60 -18.13 -10.54
C ARG A 177 9.12 -18.06 -10.67
N LEU A 178 9.72 -16.90 -10.32
CA LEU A 178 11.16 -16.70 -10.39
C LEU A 178 11.89 -17.46 -9.27
N TYR A 179 11.31 -17.50 -8.07
CA TYR A 179 11.86 -18.23 -6.93
C TYR A 179 12.13 -19.71 -7.27
N TYR A 180 11.18 -20.39 -7.92
CA TYR A 180 11.35 -21.80 -8.34
C TYR A 180 12.40 -21.98 -9.44
N ARG A 181 12.75 -20.94 -10.18
CA ARG A 181 13.85 -20.99 -11.16
C ARG A 181 15.22 -20.88 -10.50
N ILE A 182 15.36 -20.06 -9.49
CA ILE A 182 16.64 -19.85 -8.78
C ILE A 182 16.88 -20.85 -7.63
N SER A 183 15.86 -21.60 -7.24
CA SER A 183 15.90 -22.61 -6.18
C SER A 183 15.30 -23.94 -6.64
N PRO A 184 15.91 -24.64 -7.65
CA PRO A 184 15.34 -25.85 -8.23
C PRO A 184 15.15 -27.00 -7.22
N HIS A 185 15.97 -27.06 -6.15
CA HIS A 185 15.79 -28.03 -5.07
C HIS A 185 14.50 -27.87 -4.26
N ALA A 186 13.95 -26.66 -4.17
CA ALA A 186 12.67 -26.42 -3.52
C ALA A 186 11.50 -27.06 -4.27
N LYS A 187 11.61 -27.17 -5.59
CA LYS A 187 10.63 -27.85 -6.45
C LYS A 187 10.61 -29.36 -6.24
N TYR A 188 11.79 -29.95 -6.03
CA TYR A 188 11.94 -31.38 -5.79
C TYR A 188 11.30 -31.81 -4.45
N ILE A 189 11.54 -31.05 -3.39
CA ILE A 189 10.95 -31.31 -2.06
C ILE A 189 9.42 -31.18 -2.10
N SER A 190 8.88 -30.14 -2.74
CA SER A 190 7.43 -29.93 -2.86
C SER A 190 6.73 -31.05 -3.65
N SER A 191 7.35 -31.55 -4.73
CA SER A 191 6.77 -32.63 -5.52
C SER A 191 6.79 -33.98 -4.79
N HIS A 192 7.77 -34.23 -3.93
CA HIS A 192 7.82 -35.46 -3.11
C HIS A 192 6.79 -35.46 -1.98
N TYR A 193 6.52 -34.30 -1.34
CA TYR A 193 5.51 -34.20 -0.30
C TYR A 193 4.06 -34.31 -0.83
N THR A 194 3.81 -33.91 -2.09
CA THR A 194 2.49 -34.07 -2.72
C THR A 194 2.24 -35.47 -3.25
N SER A 195 3.29 -36.27 -3.54
CA SER A 195 3.17 -37.65 -4.04
C SER A 195 3.12 -38.71 -2.93
N THR A 196 3.51 -38.36 -1.68
CA THR A 196 3.49 -39.30 -0.53
C THR A 196 2.37 -39.00 0.47
N GLY A 197 1.43 -38.13 0.15
CA GLY A 197 0.28 -37.80 0.95
C GLY A 197 -0.90 -38.76 0.71
N TYR A 198 -1.11 -39.63 1.69
CA TYR A 198 -2.30 -40.40 2.04
C TYR A 198 -2.54 -41.74 1.38
N CYS A 199 -1.88 -42.75 1.95
CA CYS A 199 -2.56 -44.01 2.35
C CYS A 199 -2.45 -44.07 3.88
N HIS A 200 -3.52 -43.72 4.56
CA HIS A 200 -4.13 -44.29 5.78
C HIS A 200 -5.07 -43.24 6.39
#